data_4b3e9caf21776ab1776f41772659db19
#
_entry.id   4b3e9caf21776ab1776f41772659db19
#
_cell.length_a   1.000
_cell.length_b   1.000
_cell.length_c   1.000
_cell.angle_alpha   90.00
_cell.angle_beta   90.00
_cell.angle_gamma   90.00
#
_symmetry.space_group_name_H-M   'P 1'
#
loop_
_entity.id
_entity.type
_entity.pdbx_description
1 polymer ?
#
loop_
_entity_poly.entity_id
_entity_poly.type
_entity_poly.pdbx_seq_one_letter_code
_entity_poly.pdbx_strand_id
1 'polypeptide(L)'
;MTERVQCQRLQVAAELKQFIESEVLPGSGIEAAAFWSGFDALVHDLAPRNRALLAERDRLQTELDAWHRANPGPIRDMNAYRAFLGAIGYLLPQPEKVKATTANVDSEIATQAGPQLVVPVMNARYALNAANARWGSLYDALYGTDAISEEGGASKGPGYNEVRGAKVIAFARAFLDQAAPLAKGSHADASAYAVVAGQLQVTLSSGAQTSLAQPEKFVGFQGEAATPSAVLLKNNGLHFEIQIDAGSPIGRTDAAGVKDVLMEAALSTIMDLSLIHI
;
A
#
# COMPACT_ATOMS: atom_id res chain seq x y z
N MET A 1 44.84 -14.86 -5.61
CA MET A 1 43.64 -15.35 -6.39
C MET A 1 42.85 -16.23 -5.44
N THR A 2 41.58 -16.01 -5.32
CA THR A 2 40.67 -16.82 -4.47
C THR A 2 40.65 -18.25 -4.98
N GLU A 3 40.88 -19.24 -4.11
CA GLU A 3 40.75 -20.64 -4.45
C GLU A 3 39.33 -20.95 -4.94
N ARG A 4 39.21 -21.73 -6.02
CA ARG A 4 37.94 -22.14 -6.59
C ARG A 4 37.78 -23.64 -6.55
N VAL A 5 36.59 -24.09 -6.21
CA VAL A 5 36.22 -25.50 -6.17
C VAL A 5 35.15 -25.78 -7.19
N GLN A 6 35.16 -26.99 -7.75
CA GLN A 6 34.18 -27.46 -8.72
C GLN A 6 32.88 -27.83 -7.99
N CYS A 7 31.77 -27.23 -8.40
CA CYS A 7 30.41 -27.59 -8.00
C CYS A 7 29.58 -27.82 -9.26
N GLN A 8 29.37 -29.08 -9.62
CA GLN A 8 28.78 -29.45 -10.93
C GLN A 8 29.63 -28.85 -12.08
N ARG A 9 29.06 -28.03 -12.94
CA ARG A 9 29.75 -27.30 -14.02
C ARG A 9 30.27 -25.93 -13.56
N LEU A 10 30.00 -25.51 -12.32
CA LEU A 10 30.39 -24.21 -11.80
C LEU A 10 31.78 -24.25 -11.14
N GLN A 11 32.50 -23.14 -11.24
CA GLN A 11 33.72 -22.84 -10.51
C GLN A 11 33.41 -21.82 -9.40
N VAL A 12 33.19 -22.30 -8.18
CA VAL A 12 32.74 -21.49 -7.04
C VAL A 12 33.90 -21.14 -6.14
N ALA A 13 33.96 -19.91 -5.61
CA ALA A 13 34.96 -19.55 -4.58
C ALA A 13 34.78 -20.48 -3.37
N ALA A 14 35.91 -20.99 -2.85
CA ALA A 14 35.88 -21.94 -1.73
C ALA A 14 35.20 -21.36 -0.49
N GLU A 15 35.45 -20.08 -0.19
CA GLU A 15 34.81 -19.36 0.92
C GLU A 15 33.28 -19.26 0.75
N LEU A 16 32.83 -18.98 -0.48
CA LEU A 16 31.39 -18.92 -0.75
C LEU A 16 30.72 -20.28 -0.59
N LYS A 17 31.37 -21.33 -1.09
CA LYS A 17 30.88 -22.71 -0.93
C LYS A 17 30.76 -23.07 0.55
N GLN A 18 31.83 -22.80 1.33
CA GLN A 18 31.84 -23.07 2.75
C GLN A 18 30.76 -22.29 3.48
N PHE A 19 30.61 -20.99 3.23
CA PHE A 19 29.58 -20.15 3.83
C PHE A 19 28.17 -20.69 3.57
N ILE A 20 27.87 -21.01 2.30
CA ILE A 20 26.55 -21.58 1.93
C ILE A 20 26.27 -22.88 2.69
N GLU A 21 27.25 -23.82 2.70
CA GLU A 21 27.04 -25.14 3.29
C GLU A 21 27.04 -25.11 4.83
N SER A 22 27.81 -24.23 5.46
CA SER A 22 27.93 -24.21 6.93
C SER A 22 27.00 -23.24 7.64
N GLU A 23 26.55 -22.17 6.98
CA GLU A 23 25.77 -21.10 7.62
C GLU A 23 24.39 -20.88 7.00
N VAL A 24 24.24 -21.05 5.68
CA VAL A 24 22.97 -20.76 4.98
C VAL A 24 22.03 -21.96 4.92
N LEU A 25 22.58 -23.14 4.57
CA LEU A 25 21.75 -24.34 4.40
C LEU A 25 21.29 -25.02 5.71
N PRO A 26 22.05 -24.97 6.84
CA PRO A 26 21.59 -25.58 8.07
C PRO A 26 20.22 -25.02 8.51
N GLY A 27 19.29 -25.93 8.76
CA GLY A 27 17.92 -25.57 9.16
C GLY A 27 16.97 -25.19 8.01
N SER A 28 17.47 -25.06 6.77
CA SER A 28 16.63 -24.78 5.60
C SER A 28 15.85 -25.99 5.07
N GLY A 29 16.25 -27.22 5.45
CA GLY A 29 15.71 -28.45 4.89
C GLY A 29 16.21 -28.77 3.48
N ILE A 30 17.19 -28.02 2.96
CA ILE A 30 17.77 -28.22 1.61
C ILE A 30 19.13 -28.87 1.74
N GLU A 31 19.31 -30.03 1.08
CA GLU A 31 20.59 -30.71 1.02
C GLU A 31 21.58 -29.95 0.09
N ALA A 32 22.85 -29.88 0.49
CA ALA A 32 23.90 -29.17 -0.24
C ALA A 32 24.02 -29.63 -1.69
N ALA A 33 23.92 -30.93 -1.95
CA ALA A 33 23.96 -31.47 -3.32
C ALA A 33 22.81 -31.00 -4.19
N ALA A 34 21.59 -30.90 -3.62
CA ALA A 34 20.40 -30.40 -4.30
C ALA A 34 20.54 -28.91 -4.58
N PHE A 35 21.03 -28.11 -3.63
CA PHE A 35 21.30 -26.70 -3.80
C PHE A 35 22.26 -26.44 -4.97
N TRP A 36 23.44 -27.08 -4.98
CA TRP A 36 24.44 -26.86 -6.03
C TRP A 36 23.99 -27.35 -7.40
N SER A 37 23.21 -28.43 -7.45
CA SER A 37 22.62 -28.92 -8.71
C SER A 37 21.59 -27.95 -9.26
N GLY A 38 20.71 -27.42 -8.40
CA GLY A 38 19.71 -26.40 -8.79
C GLY A 38 20.37 -25.10 -9.22
N PHE A 39 21.40 -24.63 -8.49
CA PHE A 39 22.12 -23.41 -8.83
C PHE A 39 22.90 -23.54 -10.15
N ASP A 40 23.53 -24.70 -10.38
CA ASP A 40 24.19 -25.01 -11.65
C ASP A 40 23.22 -24.95 -12.83
N ALA A 41 22.06 -25.59 -12.71
CA ALA A 41 21.02 -25.55 -13.73
C ALA A 41 20.56 -24.11 -14.00
N LEU A 42 20.22 -23.35 -12.96
CA LEU A 42 19.78 -21.95 -13.04
C LEU A 42 20.81 -21.08 -13.80
N VAL A 43 22.09 -21.18 -13.44
CA VAL A 43 23.15 -20.39 -14.09
C VAL A 43 23.28 -20.77 -15.57
N HIS A 44 23.29 -22.07 -15.90
CA HIS A 44 23.50 -22.54 -17.28
C HIS A 44 22.27 -22.31 -18.16
N ASP A 45 21.08 -22.28 -17.59
CA ASP A 45 19.84 -21.98 -18.31
C ASP A 45 19.64 -20.47 -18.55
N LEU A 46 19.96 -19.65 -17.56
CA LEU A 46 19.68 -18.21 -17.62
C LEU A 46 20.85 -17.36 -18.15
N ALA A 47 22.11 -17.71 -17.87
CA ALA A 47 23.25 -16.89 -18.30
C ALA A 47 23.38 -16.75 -19.84
N PRO A 48 23.12 -17.78 -20.67
CA PRO A 48 23.09 -17.61 -22.11
C PRO A 48 22.00 -16.65 -22.57
N ARG A 49 20.80 -16.77 -21.99
CA ARG A 49 19.67 -15.88 -22.27
C ARG A 49 19.98 -14.43 -21.86
N ASN A 50 20.57 -14.23 -20.70
CA ASN A 50 20.99 -12.90 -20.26
C ASN A 50 22.02 -12.27 -21.21
N ARG A 51 23.03 -13.05 -21.68
CA ARG A 51 24.00 -12.57 -22.67
C ARG A 51 23.34 -12.17 -23.98
N ALA A 52 22.37 -12.97 -24.46
CA ALA A 52 21.62 -12.66 -25.68
C ALA A 52 20.80 -11.35 -25.54
N LEU A 53 20.15 -11.15 -24.39
CA LEU A 53 19.40 -9.91 -24.10
C LEU A 53 20.31 -8.69 -24.00
N LEU A 54 21.50 -8.83 -23.40
CA LEU A 54 22.49 -7.75 -23.35
C LEU A 54 23.01 -7.40 -24.76
N ALA A 55 23.27 -8.39 -25.61
CA ALA A 55 23.66 -8.17 -26.99
C ALA A 55 22.56 -7.45 -27.79
N GLU A 56 21.30 -7.84 -27.58
CA GLU A 56 20.17 -7.17 -28.22
C GLU A 56 20.01 -5.71 -27.74
N ARG A 57 20.18 -5.47 -26.44
CA ARG A 57 20.23 -4.09 -25.90
C ARG A 57 21.30 -3.25 -26.60
N ASP A 58 22.51 -3.78 -26.71
CA ASP A 58 23.65 -3.07 -27.31
C ASP A 58 23.42 -2.82 -28.82
N ARG A 59 22.78 -3.75 -29.52
CA ARG A 59 22.33 -3.58 -30.89
C ARG A 59 21.34 -2.42 -31.02
N LEU A 60 20.28 -2.44 -30.23
CA LEU A 60 19.25 -1.38 -30.21
C LEU A 60 19.85 -0.01 -29.88
N GLN A 61 20.74 0.06 -28.88
CA GLN A 61 21.44 1.29 -28.52
C GLN A 61 22.26 1.83 -29.70
N THR A 62 22.98 0.95 -30.39
CA THR A 62 23.80 1.34 -31.55
C THR A 62 22.96 1.94 -32.69
N GLU A 63 21.80 1.35 -32.97
CA GLU A 63 20.89 1.81 -34.01
C GLU A 63 20.20 3.14 -33.64
N LEU A 64 19.78 3.28 -32.36
CA LEU A 64 19.23 4.52 -31.83
C LEU A 64 20.26 5.66 -31.90
N ASP A 65 21.49 5.43 -31.47
CA ASP A 65 22.57 6.40 -31.54
C ASP A 65 22.89 6.82 -32.98
N ALA A 66 22.88 5.87 -33.90
CA ALA A 66 23.10 6.16 -35.33
C ALA A 66 21.97 7.03 -35.91
N TRP A 67 20.72 6.73 -35.55
CA TRP A 67 19.57 7.54 -35.96
C TRP A 67 19.66 8.98 -35.44
N HIS A 68 19.94 9.15 -34.14
CA HIS A 68 20.04 10.48 -33.52
C HIS A 68 21.23 11.27 -34.03
N ARG A 69 22.35 10.63 -34.38
CA ARG A 69 23.47 11.31 -35.07
C ARG A 69 23.11 11.78 -36.47
N ALA A 70 22.28 11.02 -37.18
CA ALA A 70 21.79 11.40 -38.52
C ALA A 70 20.66 12.44 -38.45
N ASN A 71 19.95 12.55 -37.33
CA ASN A 71 18.83 13.47 -37.12
C ASN A 71 19.05 14.32 -35.86
N PRO A 72 20.02 15.25 -35.86
CA PRO A 72 20.35 16.04 -34.68
C PRO A 72 19.23 17.04 -34.31
N GLY A 73 19.08 17.28 -33.00
CA GLY A 73 18.11 18.21 -32.43
C GLY A 73 16.74 17.56 -32.11
N PRO A 74 15.70 18.39 -31.90
CA PRO A 74 14.36 17.88 -31.57
C PRO A 74 13.78 17.06 -32.73
N ILE A 75 13.07 15.98 -32.38
CA ILE A 75 12.40 15.10 -33.34
C ILE A 75 11.30 15.90 -34.07
N ARG A 76 11.46 16.13 -35.36
CA ARG A 76 10.54 16.93 -36.18
C ARG A 76 9.37 16.11 -36.73
N ASP A 77 9.63 14.85 -37.08
CA ASP A 77 8.62 13.91 -37.57
C ASP A 77 8.53 12.70 -36.64
N MET A 78 7.55 12.76 -35.74
CA MET A 78 7.29 11.72 -34.78
C MET A 78 6.79 10.42 -35.43
N ASN A 79 6.09 10.48 -36.58
CA ASN A 79 5.59 9.30 -37.28
C ASN A 79 6.75 8.53 -37.92
N ALA A 80 7.67 9.25 -38.58
CA ALA A 80 8.88 8.62 -39.12
C ALA A 80 9.76 8.00 -37.99
N TYR A 81 9.88 8.67 -36.87
CA TYR A 81 10.62 8.13 -35.70
C TYR A 81 9.97 6.90 -35.14
N ARG A 82 8.64 6.87 -34.97
CA ARG A 82 7.89 5.67 -34.52
C ARG A 82 8.02 4.51 -35.49
N ALA A 83 7.97 4.79 -36.80
CA ALA A 83 8.19 3.78 -37.82
C ALA A 83 9.59 3.17 -37.73
N PHE A 84 10.62 3.99 -37.53
CA PHE A 84 11.99 3.54 -37.29
C PHE A 84 12.07 2.66 -36.03
N LEU A 85 11.52 3.09 -34.89
CA LEU A 85 11.52 2.33 -33.66
C LEU A 85 10.81 0.97 -33.81
N GLY A 86 9.74 0.91 -34.58
CA GLY A 86 9.07 -0.34 -34.93
C GLY A 86 9.92 -1.25 -35.82
N ALA A 87 10.59 -0.66 -36.81
CA ALA A 87 11.43 -1.39 -37.76
C ALA A 87 12.64 -2.07 -37.08
N ILE A 88 13.27 -1.42 -36.11
CA ILE A 88 14.38 -2.01 -35.34
C ILE A 88 13.92 -2.97 -34.23
N GLY A 89 12.61 -3.08 -33.98
CA GLY A 89 12.03 -3.93 -32.92
C GLY A 89 12.07 -3.32 -31.51
N TYR A 90 12.36 -2.02 -31.38
CA TYR A 90 12.28 -1.32 -30.10
C TYR A 90 10.83 -1.15 -29.65
N LEU A 91 9.95 -0.70 -30.56
CA LEU A 91 8.51 -0.68 -30.32
C LEU A 91 7.90 -1.99 -30.84
N LEU A 92 7.31 -2.73 -29.95
CA LEU A 92 6.55 -3.94 -30.25
C LEU A 92 5.08 -3.60 -30.54
N PRO A 93 4.38 -4.37 -31.37
CA PRO A 93 2.95 -4.21 -31.56
C PRO A 93 2.20 -4.42 -30.23
N GLN A 94 1.22 -3.55 -29.99
CA GLN A 94 0.38 -3.68 -28.81
C GLN A 94 -0.45 -4.97 -28.89
N PRO A 95 -0.45 -5.82 -27.86
CA PRO A 95 -1.29 -7.00 -27.86
C PRO A 95 -2.77 -6.64 -27.82
N GLU A 96 -3.61 -7.37 -28.54
CA GLU A 96 -5.06 -7.13 -28.59
C GLU A 96 -5.72 -7.27 -27.19
N LYS A 97 -5.23 -8.21 -26.40
CA LYS A 97 -5.69 -8.46 -25.02
C LYS A 97 -4.52 -8.78 -24.13
N VAL A 98 -4.53 -8.17 -22.96
CA VAL A 98 -3.63 -8.53 -21.86
C VAL A 98 -4.46 -9.18 -20.77
N LYS A 99 -4.10 -10.41 -20.40
CA LYS A 99 -4.68 -11.13 -19.26
C LYS A 99 -3.56 -11.49 -18.30
N ALA A 100 -3.58 -10.88 -17.13
CA ALA A 100 -2.73 -11.30 -16.03
C ALA A 100 -3.43 -12.43 -15.26
N THR A 101 -2.68 -13.48 -14.94
CA THR A 101 -3.13 -14.59 -14.09
C THR A 101 -2.12 -14.77 -12.98
N THR A 102 -2.62 -15.08 -11.78
CA THR A 102 -1.79 -15.38 -10.61
C THR A 102 -2.19 -16.72 -10.03
N ALA A 103 -1.25 -17.40 -9.37
CA ALA A 103 -1.49 -18.63 -8.63
C ALA A 103 -0.68 -18.60 -7.33
N ASN A 104 -1.20 -19.28 -6.29
CA ASN A 104 -0.54 -19.38 -4.98
C ASN A 104 -0.22 -18.02 -4.33
N VAL A 105 -1.10 -17.04 -4.53
CA VAL A 105 -0.98 -15.72 -3.90
C VAL A 105 -1.68 -15.76 -2.55
N ASP A 106 -1.07 -15.16 -1.53
CA ASP A 106 -1.68 -15.02 -0.20
C ASP A 106 -3.04 -14.34 -0.30
N SER A 107 -4.02 -14.84 0.44
CA SER A 107 -5.41 -14.35 0.39
C SER A 107 -5.52 -12.86 0.66
N GLU A 108 -4.70 -12.32 1.56
CA GLU A 108 -4.63 -10.90 1.89
C GLU A 108 -4.27 -10.02 0.69
N ILE A 109 -3.45 -10.55 -0.24
CA ILE A 109 -3.06 -9.84 -1.47
C ILE A 109 -4.04 -10.11 -2.61
N ALA A 110 -4.52 -11.36 -2.73
CA ALA A 110 -5.32 -11.81 -3.87
C ALA A 110 -6.79 -11.38 -3.78
N THR A 111 -7.37 -11.32 -2.56
CA THR A 111 -8.81 -11.17 -2.35
C THR A 111 -9.22 -9.89 -1.63
N GLN A 112 -8.27 -9.17 -1.05
CA GLN A 112 -8.54 -7.97 -0.29
C GLN A 112 -7.85 -6.75 -0.93
N ALA A 113 -8.65 -5.84 -1.46
CA ALA A 113 -8.17 -4.56 -1.97
C ALA A 113 -7.87 -3.62 -0.80
N GLY A 114 -6.67 -3.05 -0.78
CA GLY A 114 -6.28 -2.07 0.23
C GLY A 114 -4.87 -1.56 -0.01
N PRO A 115 -4.52 -0.40 0.55
CA PRO A 115 -3.18 0.16 0.45
C PRO A 115 -2.14 -0.76 1.07
N GLN A 116 -0.95 -0.77 0.48
CA GLN A 116 0.21 -1.50 0.99
C GLN A 116 1.35 -0.51 1.21
N LEU A 117 2.04 -0.66 2.34
CA LEU A 117 3.27 0.08 2.62
C LEU A 117 4.46 -0.72 2.13
N VAL A 118 5.42 -0.05 1.51
CA VAL A 118 6.72 -0.63 1.14
C VAL A 118 7.80 0.10 1.92
N VAL A 119 8.67 -0.63 2.61
CA VAL A 119 9.67 -0.06 3.50
C VAL A 119 11.01 -0.79 3.34
N PRO A 120 12.16 -0.05 3.30
CA PRO A 120 13.47 -0.68 3.28
C PRO A 120 13.74 -1.42 4.60
N VAL A 121 14.11 -2.70 4.50
CA VAL A 121 14.42 -3.55 5.65
C VAL A 121 15.69 -3.10 6.40
N MET A 122 16.58 -2.37 5.73
CA MET A 122 17.89 -1.97 6.27
C MET A 122 17.83 -0.92 7.37
N ASN A 123 16.66 -0.33 7.65
CA ASN A 123 16.52 0.68 8.68
C ASN A 123 15.33 0.36 9.60
N ALA A 124 15.64 -0.10 10.81
CA ALA A 124 14.65 -0.48 11.82
C ALA A 124 13.65 0.66 12.13
N ARG A 125 14.10 1.92 12.11
CA ARG A 125 13.21 3.07 12.33
C ARG A 125 12.16 3.20 11.21
N TYR A 126 12.52 2.94 9.96
CA TYR A 126 11.57 2.95 8.86
C TYR A 126 10.54 1.83 8.99
N ALA A 127 10.98 0.63 9.38
CA ALA A 127 10.07 -0.49 9.63
C ALA A 127 9.08 -0.18 10.76
N LEU A 128 9.54 0.41 11.87
CA LEU A 128 8.69 0.83 12.98
C LEU A 128 7.71 1.94 12.57
N ASN A 129 8.17 2.93 11.81
CA ASN A 129 7.31 4.00 11.29
C ASN A 129 6.23 3.44 10.35
N ALA A 130 6.59 2.50 9.49
CA ALA A 130 5.63 1.85 8.60
C ALA A 130 4.60 1.01 9.37
N ALA A 131 5.02 0.31 10.43
CA ALA A 131 4.10 -0.42 11.31
C ALA A 131 3.10 0.54 11.99
N ASN A 132 3.58 1.69 12.49
CA ASN A 132 2.74 2.71 13.09
C ASN A 132 1.80 3.39 12.07
N ALA A 133 2.26 3.54 10.82
CA ALA A 133 1.48 4.16 9.74
C ALA A 133 0.37 3.25 9.17
N ARG A 134 0.24 2.01 9.64
CA ARG A 134 -0.90 1.15 9.27
C ARG A 134 -2.24 1.73 9.70
N TRP A 135 -2.25 2.51 10.79
CA TRP A 135 -3.41 3.26 11.25
C TRP A 135 -3.13 4.74 11.15
N GLY A 136 -4.06 5.50 10.60
CA GLY A 136 -3.93 6.93 10.40
C GLY A 136 -5.21 7.70 10.70
N SER A 137 -5.06 8.90 11.23
CA SER A 137 -6.16 9.84 11.45
C SER A 137 -6.73 10.32 10.12
N LEU A 138 -8.03 10.09 9.91
CA LEU A 138 -8.74 10.66 8.77
C LEU A 138 -8.85 12.18 8.90
N TYR A 139 -9.07 12.68 10.12
CA TYR A 139 -9.20 14.12 10.37
C TYR A 139 -7.89 14.85 10.04
N ASP A 140 -6.75 14.34 10.51
CA ASP A 140 -5.44 14.92 10.21
C ASP A 140 -5.12 14.87 8.72
N ALA A 141 -5.41 13.73 8.07
CA ALA A 141 -5.19 13.58 6.63
C ALA A 141 -6.01 14.59 5.82
N LEU A 142 -7.29 14.77 6.14
CA LEU A 142 -8.15 15.73 5.48
C LEU A 142 -7.77 17.18 5.79
N TYR A 143 -7.43 17.47 7.07
CA TYR A 143 -7.08 18.81 7.48
C TYR A 143 -5.74 19.27 6.90
N GLY A 144 -4.74 18.37 6.84
CA GLY A 144 -3.37 18.67 6.42
C GLY A 144 -3.14 18.72 4.91
N THR A 145 -4.03 18.12 4.11
CA THR A 145 -3.83 17.99 2.65
C THR A 145 -4.76 18.91 1.84
N ASP A 146 -4.72 18.80 0.53
CA ASP A 146 -5.60 19.49 -0.41
C ASP A 146 -6.94 18.79 -0.67
N ALA A 147 -7.23 17.70 0.04
CA ALA A 147 -8.50 16.98 -0.02
C ALA A 147 -9.69 17.89 0.40
N ILE A 148 -9.46 18.82 1.31
CA ILE A 148 -10.40 19.88 1.68
C ILE A 148 -9.92 21.20 1.07
N SER A 149 -10.75 21.78 0.17
CA SER A 149 -10.46 23.08 -0.44
C SER A 149 -10.27 24.18 0.62
N GLU A 150 -9.35 25.09 0.35
CA GLU A 150 -9.09 26.26 1.18
C GLU A 150 -10.08 27.42 0.93
N GLU A 151 -10.97 27.27 -0.03
CA GLU A 151 -11.98 28.28 -0.36
C GLU A 151 -13.03 28.46 0.74
N GLY A 152 -13.67 29.64 0.76
CA GLY A 152 -14.74 29.95 1.70
C GLY A 152 -14.23 30.09 3.14
N GLY A 153 -13.02 30.61 3.34
CA GLY A 153 -12.45 30.83 4.66
C GLY A 153 -11.84 29.60 5.32
N ALA A 154 -11.69 28.48 4.58
CA ALA A 154 -11.15 27.22 5.10
C ALA A 154 -9.65 27.05 4.86
N SER A 155 -8.87 28.14 4.79
CA SER A 155 -7.42 28.09 4.58
C SER A 155 -6.70 27.44 5.76
N LYS A 156 -5.61 26.70 5.45
CA LYS A 156 -4.66 26.23 6.44
C LYS A 156 -3.84 27.42 6.96
N GLY A 157 -3.68 27.52 8.27
CA GLY A 157 -2.93 28.58 8.92
C GLY A 157 -2.06 28.05 10.05
N PRO A 158 -1.38 28.94 10.80
CA PRO A 158 -0.55 28.54 11.94
C PRO A 158 -1.36 28.00 13.13
N GLY A 159 -2.69 28.14 13.12
CA GLY A 159 -3.60 27.67 14.15
C GLY A 159 -4.76 26.88 13.56
N TYR A 160 -5.57 26.31 14.46
CA TYR A 160 -6.78 25.60 14.05
C TYR A 160 -7.80 26.54 13.43
N ASN A 161 -8.32 26.18 12.26
CA ASN A 161 -9.38 26.90 11.56
C ASN A 161 -10.70 26.13 11.72
N GLU A 162 -11.65 26.70 12.45
CA GLU A 162 -12.95 26.07 12.73
C GLU A 162 -13.77 25.81 11.47
N VAL A 163 -13.70 26.70 10.48
CA VAL A 163 -14.40 26.50 9.19
C VAL A 163 -13.85 25.30 8.45
N ARG A 164 -12.53 25.14 8.45
CA ARG A 164 -11.88 23.96 7.86
C ARG A 164 -12.20 22.71 8.66
N GLY A 165 -12.13 22.77 9.99
CA GLY A 165 -12.48 21.67 10.87
C GLY A 165 -13.91 21.17 10.66
N ALA A 166 -14.87 22.09 10.51
CA ALA A 166 -16.25 21.71 10.19
C ALA A 166 -16.39 20.95 8.85
N LYS A 167 -15.65 21.36 7.82
CA LYS A 167 -15.62 20.64 6.55
C LYS A 167 -15.00 19.24 6.68
N VAL A 168 -13.95 19.09 7.48
CA VAL A 168 -13.31 17.80 7.79
C VAL A 168 -14.30 16.86 8.49
N ILE A 169 -14.99 17.35 9.53
CA ILE A 169 -16.00 16.58 10.26
C ILE A 169 -17.14 16.16 9.33
N ALA A 170 -17.64 17.08 8.50
CA ALA A 170 -18.72 16.79 7.54
C ALA A 170 -18.29 15.70 6.52
N PHE A 171 -17.06 15.78 6.01
CA PHE A 171 -16.52 14.76 5.12
C PHE A 171 -16.45 13.40 5.80
N ALA A 172 -15.92 13.34 7.02
CA ALA A 172 -15.80 12.08 7.75
C ALA A 172 -17.18 11.48 8.10
N ARG A 173 -18.18 12.30 8.40
CA ARG A 173 -19.56 11.83 8.61
C ARG A 173 -20.15 11.25 7.33
N ALA A 174 -19.96 11.90 6.19
CA ALA A 174 -20.37 11.38 4.89
C ALA A 174 -19.63 10.07 4.53
N PHE A 175 -18.35 9.95 4.87
CA PHE A 175 -17.61 8.71 4.74
C PHE A 175 -18.22 7.58 5.60
N LEU A 176 -18.60 7.85 6.85
CA LEU A 176 -19.25 6.86 7.70
C LEU A 176 -20.59 6.40 7.12
N ASP A 177 -21.38 7.32 6.55
CA ASP A 177 -22.65 6.99 5.88
C ASP A 177 -22.46 6.11 4.64
N GLN A 178 -21.32 6.25 3.92
CA GLN A 178 -21.00 5.38 2.78
C GLN A 178 -20.45 4.02 3.23
N ALA A 179 -19.55 4.01 4.22
CA ALA A 179 -18.84 2.81 4.63
C ALA A 179 -19.68 1.91 5.54
N ALA A 180 -20.46 2.49 6.46
CA ALA A 180 -21.30 1.78 7.43
C ALA A 180 -22.63 2.54 7.67
N PRO A 181 -23.50 2.61 6.67
CA PRO A 181 -24.74 3.38 6.75
C PRO A 181 -25.61 2.95 7.93
N LEU A 182 -26.31 3.91 8.52
CA LEU A 182 -27.35 3.64 9.51
C LEU A 182 -28.62 3.09 8.85
N ALA A 183 -29.37 2.30 9.55
CA ALA A 183 -30.67 1.79 9.08
C ALA A 183 -31.69 2.94 8.85
N LYS A 184 -31.57 4.01 9.64
CA LYS A 184 -32.34 5.26 9.49
C LYS A 184 -31.48 6.44 9.89
N GLY A 185 -31.58 7.56 9.16
CA GLY A 185 -30.83 8.79 9.42
C GLY A 185 -29.38 8.72 8.93
N SER A 186 -28.55 9.59 9.42
CA SER A 186 -27.16 9.80 9.01
C SER A 186 -26.24 9.87 10.23
N HIS A 187 -24.99 9.45 10.08
CA HIS A 187 -23.95 9.69 11.08
C HIS A 187 -23.73 11.21 11.32
N ALA A 188 -24.06 12.05 10.37
CA ALA A 188 -24.03 13.52 10.56
C ALA A 188 -24.97 13.99 11.67
N ASP A 189 -26.08 13.27 11.91
CA ASP A 189 -27.08 13.58 12.92
C ASP A 189 -26.83 12.84 14.25
N ALA A 190 -25.75 12.04 14.36
CA ALA A 190 -25.47 11.28 15.57
C ALA A 190 -25.14 12.20 16.76
N SER A 191 -25.79 11.96 17.89
CA SER A 191 -25.55 12.64 19.16
C SER A 191 -24.97 11.70 20.23
N ALA A 192 -25.02 10.38 20.05
CA ALA A 192 -24.36 9.40 20.90
C ALA A 192 -24.21 8.06 20.20
N TYR A 193 -23.18 7.33 20.58
CA TYR A 193 -22.95 5.93 20.25
C TYR A 193 -22.98 5.09 21.51
N ALA A 194 -23.63 3.94 21.47
CA ALA A 194 -23.68 2.97 22.56
C ALA A 194 -23.65 1.54 21.98
N VAL A 195 -23.34 0.56 22.82
CA VAL A 195 -23.44 -0.85 22.47
C VAL A 195 -24.53 -1.48 23.34
N VAL A 196 -25.57 -2.00 22.69
CA VAL A 196 -26.72 -2.61 23.37
C VAL A 196 -26.92 -4.01 22.79
N ALA A 197 -26.96 -5.00 23.67
CA ALA A 197 -27.09 -6.42 23.29
C ALA A 197 -26.08 -6.87 22.22
N GLY A 198 -24.84 -6.34 22.27
CA GLY A 198 -23.78 -6.70 21.34
C GLY A 198 -23.88 -6.02 19.95
N GLN A 199 -24.75 -5.04 19.80
CA GLN A 199 -24.95 -4.28 18.55
C GLN A 199 -24.71 -2.80 18.76
N LEU A 200 -24.24 -2.12 17.73
CA LEU A 200 -24.10 -0.67 17.75
C LEU A 200 -25.48 -0.01 17.71
N GLN A 201 -25.75 0.84 18.68
CA GLN A 201 -26.91 1.72 18.72
C GLN A 201 -26.45 3.17 18.60
N VAL A 202 -27.10 3.93 17.74
CA VAL A 202 -26.81 5.36 17.52
C VAL A 202 -28.05 6.17 17.89
N THR A 203 -27.87 7.17 18.76
CA THR A 203 -28.90 8.15 19.07
C THR A 203 -28.69 9.34 18.13
N LEU A 204 -29.74 9.74 17.46
CA LEU A 204 -29.75 10.90 16.59
C LEU A 204 -30.10 12.18 17.36
N SER A 205 -29.81 13.34 16.80
CA SER A 205 -30.13 14.66 17.37
C SER A 205 -31.64 14.87 17.62
N SER A 206 -32.48 14.14 16.89
CA SER A 206 -33.94 14.09 17.12
C SER A 206 -34.34 13.28 18.37
N GLY A 207 -33.42 12.59 19.03
CA GLY A 207 -33.67 11.63 20.09
C GLY A 207 -34.06 10.23 19.58
N ALA A 208 -34.22 10.03 18.29
CA ALA A 208 -34.50 8.72 17.71
C ALA A 208 -33.27 7.80 17.81
N GLN A 209 -33.50 6.52 18.07
CA GLN A 209 -32.48 5.49 18.08
C GLN A 209 -32.48 4.71 16.77
N THR A 210 -31.32 4.36 16.29
CA THR A 210 -31.09 3.58 15.09
C THR A 210 -29.89 2.64 15.28
N SER A 211 -29.68 1.74 14.35
CA SER A 211 -28.53 0.83 14.30
C SER A 211 -27.87 0.90 12.93
N LEU A 212 -26.80 0.13 12.70
CA LEU A 212 -26.26 -0.04 11.37
C LEU A 212 -27.30 -0.74 10.45
N ALA A 213 -27.35 -0.33 9.20
CA ALA A 213 -28.13 -1.03 8.16
C ALA A 213 -27.60 -2.45 7.91
N GLN A 214 -26.30 -2.65 8.17
CA GLN A 214 -25.59 -3.92 8.09
C GLN A 214 -24.90 -4.18 9.44
N PRO A 215 -25.56 -4.87 10.38
CA PRO A 215 -25.05 -5.09 11.75
C PRO A 215 -23.69 -5.78 11.79
N GLU A 216 -23.36 -6.61 10.80
CA GLU A 216 -22.10 -7.34 10.68
C GLU A 216 -20.88 -6.43 10.46
N LYS A 217 -21.08 -5.17 10.13
CA LYS A 217 -20.02 -4.17 10.04
C LYS A 217 -19.52 -3.71 11.40
N PHE A 218 -20.27 -3.93 12.47
CA PHE A 218 -19.81 -3.68 13.83
C PHE A 218 -18.87 -4.81 14.29
N VAL A 219 -17.64 -4.46 14.64
CA VAL A 219 -16.59 -5.43 15.02
C VAL A 219 -16.39 -5.45 16.54
N GLY A 220 -16.44 -4.28 17.18
CA GLY A 220 -16.21 -4.16 18.62
C GLY A 220 -16.16 -2.73 19.10
N PHE A 221 -15.80 -2.56 20.39
CA PHE A 221 -15.70 -1.26 21.02
C PHE A 221 -14.66 -1.27 22.14
N GLN A 222 -14.27 -0.08 22.60
CA GLN A 222 -13.47 0.13 23.79
C GLN A 222 -14.24 1.00 24.78
N GLY A 223 -13.94 0.83 26.07
CA GLY A 223 -14.63 1.55 27.16
C GLY A 223 -15.92 0.85 27.57
N GLU A 224 -16.82 1.62 28.18
CA GLU A 224 -18.12 1.12 28.67
C GLU A 224 -19.12 1.01 27.51
N ALA A 225 -19.92 -0.05 27.50
CA ALA A 225 -20.89 -0.28 26.42
C ALA A 225 -21.89 0.89 26.23
N ALA A 226 -22.30 1.51 27.33
CA ALA A 226 -23.20 2.66 27.26
C ALA A 226 -22.55 3.97 26.76
N THR A 227 -21.23 4.09 26.92
CA THR A 227 -20.42 5.27 26.55
C THR A 227 -19.05 4.83 26.07
N PRO A 228 -18.99 4.20 24.88
CA PRO A 228 -17.72 3.70 24.38
C PRO A 228 -16.74 4.85 24.07
N SER A 229 -15.47 4.63 24.34
CA SER A 229 -14.40 5.55 23.96
C SER A 229 -13.96 5.35 22.51
N ALA A 230 -14.24 4.16 21.95
CA ALA A 230 -14.03 3.87 20.54
C ALA A 230 -15.03 2.82 20.04
N VAL A 231 -15.42 2.93 18.78
CA VAL A 231 -16.27 1.97 18.06
C VAL A 231 -15.54 1.51 16.82
N LEU A 232 -15.26 0.20 16.73
CA LEU A 232 -14.58 -0.41 15.60
C LEU A 232 -15.59 -0.95 14.58
N LEU A 233 -15.47 -0.50 13.36
CA LEU A 233 -16.29 -0.88 12.21
C LEU A 233 -15.41 -1.48 11.11
N LYS A 234 -16.04 -2.23 10.18
CA LYS A 234 -15.36 -2.85 9.04
C LYS A 234 -16.16 -2.69 7.76
N ASN A 235 -15.46 -2.35 6.68
CA ASN A 235 -16.03 -2.31 5.34
C ASN A 235 -15.00 -2.75 4.30
N ASN A 236 -15.40 -3.58 3.33
CA ASN A 236 -14.52 -4.12 2.28
C ASN A 236 -13.22 -4.74 2.82
N GLY A 237 -13.29 -5.39 3.99
CA GLY A 237 -12.13 -6.02 4.63
C GLY A 237 -11.23 -5.08 5.43
N LEU A 238 -11.40 -3.76 5.34
CA LEU A 238 -10.63 -2.75 6.09
C LEU A 238 -11.42 -2.24 7.29
N HIS A 239 -10.70 -1.94 8.36
CA HIS A 239 -11.27 -1.43 9.59
C HIS A 239 -11.16 0.09 9.69
N PHE A 240 -12.08 0.69 10.42
CA PHE A 240 -12.00 2.08 10.85
C PHE A 240 -12.63 2.24 12.24
N GLU A 241 -12.08 3.13 13.01
CA GLU A 241 -12.44 3.32 14.40
C GLU A 241 -12.98 4.73 14.62
N ILE A 242 -14.20 4.85 15.10
CA ILE A 242 -14.77 6.12 15.57
C ILE A 242 -14.22 6.35 16.97
N GLN A 243 -13.37 7.34 17.15
CA GLN A 243 -12.81 7.72 18.45
C GLN A 243 -13.67 8.77 19.12
N ILE A 244 -14.07 8.51 20.37
CA ILE A 244 -15.04 9.34 21.11
C ILE A 244 -14.38 9.85 22.39
N ASP A 245 -14.28 11.17 22.51
CA ASP A 245 -13.78 11.88 23.69
C ASP A 245 -14.29 13.31 23.68
N ALA A 246 -15.43 13.53 24.34
CA ALA A 246 -16.05 14.86 24.48
C ALA A 246 -15.19 15.88 25.27
N GLY A 247 -14.14 15.44 25.97
CA GLY A 247 -13.19 16.31 26.64
C GLY A 247 -12.09 16.87 25.73
N SER A 248 -11.87 16.25 24.56
CA SER A 248 -10.86 16.68 23.59
C SER A 248 -11.24 18.00 22.89
N PRO A 249 -10.25 18.76 22.34
CA PRO A 249 -10.54 20.01 21.63
C PRO A 249 -11.53 19.88 20.48
N ILE A 250 -11.48 18.76 19.75
CA ILE A 250 -12.40 18.50 18.63
C ILE A 250 -13.70 17.86 19.12
N GLY A 251 -13.62 16.81 19.95
CA GLY A 251 -14.80 16.09 20.43
C GLY A 251 -15.80 16.96 21.20
N ARG A 252 -15.35 18.00 21.92
CA ARG A 252 -16.27 18.93 22.61
C ARG A 252 -17.10 19.80 21.66
N THR A 253 -16.73 19.89 20.39
CA THR A 253 -17.48 20.62 19.36
C THR A 253 -18.37 19.68 18.54
N ASP A 254 -18.28 18.37 18.75
CA ASP A 254 -19.06 17.35 18.08
C ASP A 254 -20.21 16.87 18.98
N ALA A 255 -21.43 16.76 18.44
CA ALA A 255 -22.61 16.39 19.21
C ALA A 255 -22.52 15.00 19.85
N ALA A 256 -21.81 14.06 19.22
CA ALA A 256 -21.57 12.71 19.72
C ALA A 256 -20.20 12.56 20.41
N GLY A 257 -19.44 13.65 20.59
CA GLY A 257 -18.11 13.63 21.18
C GLY A 257 -17.03 13.01 20.32
N VAL A 258 -17.27 12.83 19.02
CA VAL A 258 -16.28 12.22 18.11
C VAL A 258 -15.12 13.18 17.91
N LYS A 259 -13.92 12.69 18.25
CA LYS A 259 -12.68 13.46 18.11
C LYS A 259 -11.91 13.13 16.83
N ASP A 260 -12.10 11.91 16.29
CA ASP A 260 -11.43 11.45 15.08
C ASP A 260 -12.11 10.19 14.52
N VAL A 261 -11.79 9.87 13.27
CA VAL A 261 -11.99 8.55 12.66
C VAL A 261 -10.63 8.02 12.28
N LEU A 262 -10.19 6.96 12.94
CA LEU A 262 -8.92 6.32 12.68
C LEU A 262 -9.12 5.23 11.61
N MET A 263 -8.33 5.27 10.55
CA MET A 263 -8.43 4.36 9.41
C MET A 263 -7.34 3.31 9.44
N GLU A 264 -7.65 2.07 9.08
CA GLU A 264 -6.65 1.09 8.68
C GLU A 264 -6.06 1.56 7.33
N ALA A 265 -5.05 2.42 7.40
CA ALA A 265 -4.50 3.14 6.26
C ALA A 265 -3.65 2.24 5.35
N ALA A 266 -3.19 1.09 5.85
CA ALA A 266 -2.53 0.08 5.06
C ALA A 266 -2.88 -1.33 5.54
N LEU A 267 -3.18 -2.22 4.59
CA LEU A 267 -3.51 -3.61 4.84
C LEU A 267 -2.27 -4.42 5.27
N SER A 268 -1.15 -4.20 4.58
CA SER A 268 0.11 -4.91 4.80
C SER A 268 1.32 -4.00 4.65
N THR A 269 2.46 -4.45 5.20
CA THR A 269 3.76 -3.81 5.02
C THR A 269 4.69 -4.78 4.31
N ILE A 270 5.18 -4.41 3.14
CA ILE A 270 6.14 -5.17 2.35
C ILE A 270 7.55 -4.69 2.73
N MET A 271 8.39 -5.62 3.19
CA MET A 271 9.80 -5.36 3.47
C MET A 271 10.59 -5.46 2.18
N ASP A 272 11.22 -4.37 1.78
CA ASP A 272 12.04 -4.28 0.57
C ASP A 272 13.53 -4.26 0.94
N LEU A 273 14.32 -5.06 0.24
CA LEU A 273 15.79 -5.09 0.41
C LEU A 273 16.46 -3.80 -0.08
N SER A 274 15.77 -3.03 -0.89
CA SER A 274 16.15 -1.65 -1.29
C SER A 274 17.60 -1.51 -1.73
N LEU A 275 17.97 -2.21 -2.80
CA LEU A 275 19.34 -2.21 -3.33
C LEU A 275 19.77 -0.88 -3.97
N ILE A 276 18.90 0.10 -4.03
CA ILE A 276 19.16 1.38 -4.70
C ILE A 276 20.35 2.14 -4.08
N HIS A 277 20.63 1.93 -2.81
CA HIS A 277 21.75 2.59 -2.12
C HIS A 277 23.07 1.81 -2.20
N ILE A 278 23.05 0.62 -2.78
CA ILE A 278 24.25 -0.21 -2.97
C ILE A 278 24.87 0.07 -4.34
#